data_0bd4eaa7b8b070e8af743c078bee027f
#
_entry.id   0bd4eaa7b8b070e8af743c078bee027f
#
_cell.length_a   1.000
_cell.length_b   1.000
_cell.length_c   1.000
_cell.angle_alpha   90.00
_cell.angle_beta   90.00
_cell.angle_gamma   90.00
#
_symmetry.space_group_name_H-M   'P 1'
#
loop_
_entity.id
_entity.type
_entity.pdbx_description
1 polymer ?
#
loop_
_entity_poly.entity_id
_entity_poly.type
_entity_poly.pdbx_seq_one_letter_code
_entity_poly.pdbx_strand_id
1 'polypeptide(L)'
;MSVLSDQSIFAAMKQDGSFAVEESVSLDHPYSQQHRDWVRRLLADQAQTTKYRAVRSQIFNLLQVQGFADIQRLLSDRRLRQQSRERAHQLLARLFDIETETHQIQTKLHEFAGTADAVVDYLRNKVLAPYAPHFEISNEIATTTDPVDLLLIIFDDRYHKKVRFEAKRKLVLMNLAGAIDQREREADIESRFSGFLRFLNDYVWSPQLRIGEHRPAYLLSEHDPEDYHCTGVRVIDMQAASGLELAPGQRLTFIKRRLFRPGLKDIPVYVSVRKKSPAAKVLKLLRKNEKNPAVAVDDELGLMAVLDGRAEVTRFVEHLTKAALRSGVLMTLEDISDTLAGGAYAAKSTGSSGDTPMMKFFARLGDARVEFIIHTNQSYLDYHYRHGVSHDEYEVRRIFDSGVAEFLFPQDIYLLDMQDLRERQVARFRDRSA
;
A
#
# COMPACT_ATOMS: atom_id res chain seq x y z
N MET A 1 14.22 9.31 3.46
CA MET A 1 13.80 10.64 3.95
C MET A 1 12.38 10.45 4.45
N SER A 2 12.03 10.90 5.67
CA SER A 2 10.68 10.73 6.22
C SER A 2 9.68 11.62 5.47
N VAL A 3 8.44 11.16 5.32
CA VAL A 3 7.33 11.96 4.77
C VAL A 3 7.04 13.20 5.62
N LEU A 4 7.45 13.20 6.89
CA LEU A 4 7.33 14.33 7.81
C LEU A 4 8.43 15.39 7.66
N SER A 5 9.48 15.13 6.88
CA SER A 5 10.55 16.10 6.65
C SER A 5 10.03 17.37 6.00
N ASP A 6 10.62 18.54 6.34
CA ASP A 6 10.28 19.82 5.70
C ASP A 6 10.60 19.84 4.21
N GLN A 7 11.51 18.98 3.78
CA GLN A 7 11.85 18.77 2.36
C GLN A 7 10.98 17.71 1.68
N SER A 8 9.95 17.19 2.37
CA SER A 8 9.05 16.20 1.78
C SER A 8 8.31 16.79 0.58
N ILE A 9 8.17 15.99 -0.48
CA ILE A 9 7.34 16.35 -1.63
C ILE A 9 5.85 16.48 -1.27
N PHE A 10 5.46 15.96 -0.10
CA PHE A 10 4.11 16.06 0.48
C PHE A 10 3.98 17.20 1.50
N ALA A 11 4.94 18.13 1.56
CA ALA A 11 4.91 19.24 2.52
C ALA A 11 3.61 20.07 2.48
N ALA A 12 2.88 20.08 1.33
CA ALA A 12 1.57 20.72 1.24
C ALA A 12 0.50 20.14 2.19
N MET A 13 0.70 18.92 2.69
CA MET A 13 -0.17 18.31 3.70
C MET A 13 0.10 18.80 5.11
N LYS A 14 1.28 19.34 5.39
CA LYS A 14 1.60 19.82 6.73
C LYS A 14 0.69 20.96 7.14
N GLN A 15 0.42 21.06 8.43
CA GLN A 15 -0.44 22.09 9.01
C GLN A 15 0.06 23.50 8.78
N ASP A 16 1.36 23.69 8.88
CA ASP A 16 2.04 24.96 8.68
C ASP A 16 2.43 25.23 7.22
N GLY A 17 1.96 24.37 6.30
CA GLY A 17 2.18 24.53 4.87
C GLY A 17 1.18 25.45 4.17
N SER A 18 1.25 25.50 2.83
CA SER A 18 0.42 26.36 1.94
C SER A 18 -1.09 26.19 2.11
N PHE A 19 -1.51 25.10 2.72
CA PHE A 19 -2.89 24.76 3.01
C PHE A 19 -3.08 24.43 4.49
N ALA A 20 -2.46 25.23 5.36
CA ALA A 20 -2.73 25.12 6.79
C ALA A 20 -4.23 25.19 7.06
N VAL A 21 -4.75 24.16 7.72
CA VAL A 21 -6.16 24.08 8.09
C VAL A 21 -6.26 24.51 9.53
N GLU A 22 -6.48 25.79 9.76
CA GLU A 22 -6.66 26.35 11.09
C GLU A 22 -8.14 26.28 11.53
N GLU A 23 -8.37 26.20 12.83
CA GLU A 23 -9.67 26.49 13.40
C GLU A 23 -10.05 27.92 13.08
N SER A 24 -11.34 28.16 12.83
CA SER A 24 -11.89 29.42 12.31
C SER A 24 -11.16 30.66 12.84
N VAL A 25 -10.53 31.37 11.91
CA VAL A 25 -10.00 32.70 12.21
C VAL A 25 -11.20 33.59 12.52
N SER A 26 -11.27 34.14 13.74
CA SER A 26 -12.27 35.15 14.05
C SER A 26 -12.18 36.24 12.98
N LEU A 27 -13.30 36.69 12.44
CA LEU A 27 -13.38 37.79 11.47
C LEU A 27 -12.70 39.07 12.00
N ASP A 28 -12.58 39.19 13.31
CA ASP A 28 -11.91 40.31 13.98
C ASP A 28 -10.37 40.24 13.94
N HIS A 29 -9.80 39.05 13.68
CA HIS A 29 -8.35 38.84 13.57
C HIS A 29 -8.00 37.92 12.38
N PRO A 30 -8.07 38.44 11.14
CA PRO A 30 -7.87 37.66 9.92
C PRO A 30 -6.46 37.07 9.75
N TYR A 31 -5.51 37.50 10.60
CA TYR A 31 -4.12 37.04 10.56
C TYR A 31 -3.65 36.62 11.95
N SER A 32 -3.74 35.34 12.27
CA SER A 32 -3.15 34.77 13.49
C SER A 32 -1.63 34.94 13.50
N GLN A 33 -1.00 34.83 14.67
CA GLN A 33 0.45 34.88 14.79
C GLN A 33 1.10 33.76 13.96
N GLN A 34 0.50 32.60 13.94
CA GLN A 34 0.96 31.45 13.13
C GLN A 34 0.95 31.76 11.63
N HIS A 35 -0.10 32.41 11.10
CA HIS A 35 -0.15 32.88 9.71
C HIS A 35 0.97 33.86 9.40
N ARG A 36 1.22 34.82 10.28
CA ARG A 36 2.30 35.80 10.11
C ARG A 36 3.67 35.11 10.08
N ASP A 37 3.89 34.17 10.98
CA ASP A 37 5.16 33.43 11.07
C ASP A 37 5.34 32.51 9.86
N TRP A 38 4.26 31.89 9.40
CA TRP A 38 4.29 31.10 8.18
C TRP A 38 4.59 31.96 6.94
N VAL A 39 3.94 33.11 6.79
CA VAL A 39 4.21 34.05 5.68
C VAL A 39 5.66 34.53 5.71
N ARG A 40 6.22 34.85 6.88
CA ARG A 40 7.64 35.22 7.00
C ARG A 40 8.56 34.10 6.55
N ARG A 41 8.31 32.86 6.97
CA ARG A 41 9.09 31.68 6.54
C ARG A 41 8.96 31.47 5.03
N LEU A 42 7.75 31.56 4.48
CA LEU A 42 7.50 31.44 3.06
C LEU A 42 8.27 32.49 2.24
N LEU A 43 8.24 33.75 2.68
CA LEU A 43 8.93 34.84 2.00
C LEU A 43 10.46 34.77 2.12
N ALA A 44 10.97 34.14 3.17
CA ALA A 44 12.39 33.89 3.34
C ALA A 44 12.95 32.80 2.40
N ASP A 45 12.08 31.94 1.85
CA ASP A 45 12.46 30.86 0.91
C ASP A 45 11.86 31.11 -0.48
N GLN A 46 12.69 31.52 -1.41
CA GLN A 46 12.31 31.80 -2.81
C GLN A 46 11.69 30.58 -3.51
N ALA A 47 12.20 29.38 -3.27
CA ALA A 47 11.69 28.15 -3.87
C ALA A 47 10.29 27.82 -3.34
N GLN A 48 10.08 27.93 -2.04
CA GLN A 48 8.79 27.76 -1.40
C GLN A 48 7.77 28.82 -1.88
N THR A 49 8.17 30.07 -1.97
CA THR A 49 7.33 31.15 -2.49
C THR A 49 6.87 30.87 -3.93
N THR A 50 7.79 30.43 -4.78
CA THR A 50 7.48 30.07 -6.18
C THR A 50 6.50 28.90 -6.25
N LYS A 51 6.76 27.85 -5.47
CA LYS A 51 5.88 26.68 -5.40
C LYS A 51 4.47 27.06 -4.91
N TYR A 52 4.38 27.86 -3.86
CA TYR A 52 3.09 28.35 -3.35
C TYR A 52 2.31 29.13 -4.42
N ARG A 53 2.97 30.08 -5.11
CA ARG A 53 2.33 30.87 -6.17
C ARG A 53 1.83 29.99 -7.30
N ALA A 54 2.61 28.99 -7.72
CA ALA A 54 2.22 28.04 -8.78
C ALA A 54 1.00 27.21 -8.36
N VAL A 55 1.00 26.63 -7.15
CA VAL A 55 -0.13 25.84 -6.63
C VAL A 55 -1.39 26.70 -6.51
N ARG A 56 -1.26 27.91 -5.95
CA ARG A 56 -2.39 28.84 -5.83
C ARG A 56 -2.97 29.20 -7.22
N SER A 57 -2.12 29.50 -8.20
CA SER A 57 -2.55 29.80 -9.56
C SER A 57 -3.28 28.62 -10.20
N GLN A 58 -2.79 27.39 -9.99
CA GLN A 58 -3.46 26.19 -10.48
C GLN A 58 -4.85 26.01 -9.87
N ILE A 59 -4.98 26.20 -8.54
CA ILE A 59 -6.27 26.11 -7.86
C ILE A 59 -7.25 27.17 -8.39
N PHE A 60 -6.79 28.41 -8.53
CA PHE A 60 -7.63 29.49 -9.05
C PHE A 60 -8.08 29.23 -10.49
N ASN A 61 -7.18 28.73 -11.33
CA ASN A 61 -7.51 28.31 -12.68
C ASN A 61 -8.52 27.16 -12.72
N LEU A 62 -8.31 26.15 -11.85
CA LEU A 62 -9.23 25.00 -11.74
C LEU A 62 -10.64 25.46 -11.35
N LEU A 63 -10.74 26.32 -10.33
CA LEU A 63 -12.00 26.83 -9.81
C LEU A 63 -12.56 28.00 -10.64
N GLN A 64 -11.81 28.57 -11.57
CA GLN A 64 -12.15 29.80 -12.33
C GLN A 64 -12.41 31.01 -11.42
N VAL A 65 -11.60 31.21 -10.40
CA VAL A 65 -11.68 32.33 -9.47
C VAL A 65 -10.47 33.24 -9.61
N GLN A 66 -10.65 34.52 -9.27
CA GLN A 66 -9.57 35.52 -9.26
C GLN A 66 -8.88 35.60 -7.87
N GLY A 67 -9.57 35.17 -6.83
CA GLY A 67 -9.07 35.22 -5.47
C GLY A 67 -9.88 34.37 -4.51
N PHE A 68 -9.42 34.27 -3.27
CA PHE A 68 -10.09 33.47 -2.23
C PHE A 68 -11.52 33.97 -1.92
N ALA A 69 -11.78 35.27 -2.05
CA ALA A 69 -13.13 35.81 -1.88
C ALA A 69 -14.16 35.26 -2.87
N ASP A 70 -13.72 34.90 -4.08
CA ASP A 70 -14.62 34.32 -5.08
C ASP A 70 -14.98 32.87 -4.78
N ILE A 71 -14.18 32.17 -3.98
CA ILE A 71 -14.49 30.80 -3.53
C ILE A 71 -15.78 30.78 -2.73
N GLN A 72 -16.06 31.82 -1.93
CA GLN A 72 -17.30 31.96 -1.18
C GLN A 72 -18.54 32.00 -2.13
N ARG A 73 -18.41 32.57 -3.34
CA ARG A 73 -19.46 32.52 -4.34
C ARG A 73 -19.72 31.11 -4.86
N LEU A 74 -18.67 30.29 -5.05
CA LEU A 74 -18.81 28.90 -5.45
C LEU A 74 -19.51 28.07 -4.40
N LEU A 75 -19.33 28.39 -3.11
CA LEU A 75 -20.01 27.69 -2.02
C LEU A 75 -21.53 27.92 -2.04
N SER A 76 -21.99 29.08 -2.50
CA SER A 76 -23.41 29.46 -2.56
C SER A 76 -24.06 29.23 -3.93
N ASP A 77 -23.31 29.26 -5.03
CA ASP A 77 -23.82 29.14 -6.40
C ASP A 77 -23.63 27.74 -6.99
N ARG A 78 -24.73 26.98 -7.06
CA ARG A 78 -24.74 25.62 -7.59
C ARG A 78 -24.32 25.55 -9.08
N ARG A 79 -24.66 26.57 -9.90
CA ARG A 79 -24.35 26.59 -11.32
C ARG A 79 -22.86 26.80 -11.54
N LEU A 80 -22.25 27.76 -10.86
CA LEU A 80 -20.80 28.01 -10.93
C LEU A 80 -20.02 26.79 -10.44
N ARG A 81 -20.48 26.15 -9.38
CA ARG A 81 -19.87 24.91 -8.89
C ARG A 81 -19.88 23.79 -9.93
N GLN A 82 -21.01 23.61 -10.61
CA GLN A 82 -21.12 22.59 -11.67
C GLN A 82 -20.18 22.88 -12.84
N GLN A 83 -20.06 24.13 -13.29
CA GLN A 83 -19.11 24.54 -14.32
C GLN A 83 -17.66 24.28 -13.89
N SER A 84 -17.32 24.56 -12.64
CA SER A 84 -15.99 24.28 -12.09
C SER A 84 -15.69 22.77 -12.06
N ARG A 85 -16.66 21.91 -11.72
CA ARG A 85 -16.50 20.46 -11.79
C ARG A 85 -16.23 19.97 -13.21
N GLU A 86 -17.03 20.39 -14.18
CA GLU A 86 -16.86 19.98 -15.58
C GLU A 86 -15.47 20.34 -16.11
N ARG A 87 -15.00 21.55 -15.80
CA ARG A 87 -13.64 21.97 -16.16
C ARG A 87 -12.57 21.15 -15.43
N ALA A 88 -12.72 20.91 -14.14
CA ALA A 88 -11.81 20.10 -13.36
C ALA A 88 -11.71 18.68 -13.90
N HIS A 89 -12.83 18.07 -14.24
CA HIS A 89 -12.87 16.74 -14.85
C HIS A 89 -12.10 16.69 -16.17
N GLN A 90 -12.27 17.69 -17.04
CA GLN A 90 -11.51 17.77 -18.29
C GLN A 90 -10.00 17.93 -18.07
N LEU A 91 -9.59 18.75 -17.10
CA LEU A 91 -8.18 18.94 -16.75
C LEU A 91 -7.57 17.68 -16.17
N LEU A 92 -8.28 17.00 -15.27
CA LEU A 92 -7.84 15.74 -14.65
C LEU A 92 -7.79 14.59 -15.66
N ALA A 93 -8.74 14.54 -16.62
CA ALA A 93 -8.70 13.57 -17.70
C ALA A 93 -7.42 13.71 -18.53
N ARG A 94 -7.03 14.94 -18.87
CA ARG A 94 -5.76 15.21 -19.59
C ARG A 94 -4.53 14.89 -18.71
N LEU A 95 -4.59 15.21 -17.42
CA LEU A 95 -3.48 14.95 -16.49
C LEU A 95 -3.17 13.46 -16.35
N PHE A 96 -4.21 12.64 -16.28
CA PHE A 96 -4.09 11.20 -16.07
C PHE A 96 -4.26 10.38 -17.36
N ASP A 97 -4.32 11.03 -18.50
CA ASP A 97 -4.53 10.38 -19.80
C ASP A 97 -5.74 9.42 -19.80
N ILE A 98 -6.89 9.96 -19.41
CA ILE A 98 -8.17 9.27 -19.39
C ILE A 98 -8.98 9.72 -20.59
N GLU A 99 -9.72 8.82 -21.23
CA GLU A 99 -10.65 9.17 -22.29
C GLU A 99 -11.66 10.24 -21.83
N THR A 100 -11.97 11.20 -22.72
CA THR A 100 -12.67 12.45 -22.36
C THR A 100 -14.18 12.32 -22.18
N GLU A 101 -14.75 11.11 -22.27
CA GLU A 101 -16.16 10.93 -22.01
C GLU A 101 -16.47 11.15 -20.51
N THR A 102 -17.45 12.02 -20.24
CA THR A 102 -17.78 12.47 -18.88
C THR A 102 -18.04 11.30 -17.90
N HIS A 103 -18.69 10.24 -18.36
CA HIS A 103 -18.98 9.08 -17.55
C HIS A 103 -17.70 8.32 -17.14
N GLN A 104 -16.75 8.17 -18.04
CA GLN A 104 -15.48 7.47 -17.76
C GLN A 104 -14.64 8.24 -16.75
N ILE A 105 -14.57 9.57 -16.87
CA ILE A 105 -13.87 10.43 -15.91
C ILE A 105 -14.49 10.29 -14.51
N GLN A 106 -15.80 10.35 -14.40
CA GLN A 106 -16.49 10.21 -13.11
C GLN A 106 -16.23 8.83 -12.48
N THR A 107 -16.27 7.77 -13.28
CA THR A 107 -15.94 6.41 -12.82
C THR A 107 -14.52 6.34 -12.28
N LYS A 108 -13.54 6.90 -13.00
CA LYS A 108 -12.15 6.93 -12.56
C LYS A 108 -11.95 7.75 -11.28
N LEU A 109 -12.59 8.90 -11.17
CA LEU A 109 -12.52 9.70 -9.94
C LEU A 109 -13.13 8.96 -8.75
N HIS A 110 -14.20 8.19 -8.97
CA HIS A 110 -14.77 7.33 -7.94
C HIS A 110 -13.82 6.20 -7.53
N GLU A 111 -13.13 5.55 -8.49
CA GLU A 111 -12.10 4.54 -8.23
C GLU A 111 -10.92 5.13 -7.44
N PHE A 112 -10.48 6.34 -7.77
CA PHE A 112 -9.39 7.03 -7.05
C PHE A 112 -9.81 7.39 -5.62
N ALA A 113 -11.04 7.85 -5.43
CA ALA A 113 -11.60 8.09 -4.10
C ALA A 113 -11.70 6.80 -3.28
N GLY A 114 -12.16 5.70 -3.88
CA GLY A 114 -12.21 4.39 -3.24
C GLY A 114 -10.81 3.89 -2.83
N THR A 115 -9.80 4.13 -3.68
CA THR A 115 -8.40 3.82 -3.34
C THR A 115 -7.89 4.66 -2.16
N ALA A 116 -8.23 5.95 -2.13
CA ALA A 116 -7.88 6.84 -1.02
C ALA A 116 -8.52 6.36 0.30
N ASP A 117 -9.79 6.00 0.25
CA ASP A 117 -10.51 5.47 1.41
C ASP A 117 -9.92 4.14 1.88
N ALA A 118 -9.56 3.23 0.96
CA ALA A 118 -8.90 1.97 1.29
C ALA A 118 -7.54 2.15 1.98
N VAL A 119 -6.76 3.19 1.63
CA VAL A 119 -5.52 3.54 2.34
C VAL A 119 -5.81 3.97 3.78
N VAL A 120 -6.79 4.83 3.97
CA VAL A 120 -7.21 5.31 5.28
C VAL A 120 -7.73 4.17 6.15
N ASP A 121 -8.57 3.31 5.58
CA ASP A 121 -9.13 2.13 6.27
C ASP A 121 -8.06 1.11 6.64
N TYR A 122 -7.07 0.88 5.78
CA TYR A 122 -5.95 0.01 6.11
C TYR A 122 -5.18 0.54 7.32
N LEU A 123 -4.86 1.84 7.34
CA LEU A 123 -4.17 2.43 8.47
C LEU A 123 -5.01 2.36 9.74
N ARG A 124 -6.28 2.73 9.67
CA ARG A 124 -7.20 2.70 10.81
C ARG A 124 -7.33 1.30 11.40
N ASN A 125 -7.57 0.30 10.54
CA ASN A 125 -7.92 -1.04 10.99
C ASN A 125 -6.71 -1.93 11.28
N LYS A 126 -5.56 -1.71 10.63
CA LYS A 126 -4.38 -2.54 10.79
C LYS A 126 -3.25 -1.86 11.57
N VAL A 127 -3.03 -0.56 11.39
CA VAL A 127 -1.90 0.15 12.00
C VAL A 127 -2.31 0.79 13.32
N LEU A 128 -3.45 1.49 13.31
CA LEU A 128 -4.00 2.22 14.46
C LEU A 128 -5.13 1.43 15.16
N ALA A 129 -5.18 0.13 14.95
CA ALA A 129 -6.26 -0.75 15.39
C ALA A 129 -6.63 -0.68 16.89
N PRO A 130 -5.69 -0.43 17.85
CA PRO A 130 -6.06 -0.24 19.24
C PRO A 130 -7.04 0.91 19.50
N TYR A 131 -7.05 1.91 18.59
CA TYR A 131 -7.87 3.10 18.66
C TYR A 131 -8.93 3.21 17.55
N ALA A 132 -9.04 2.19 16.69
CA ALA A 132 -9.98 2.21 15.56
C ALA A 132 -11.42 2.60 15.94
N PRO A 133 -11.98 2.20 17.10
CA PRO A 133 -13.33 2.61 17.51
C PRO A 133 -13.48 4.13 17.74
N HIS A 134 -12.39 4.84 17.97
CA HIS A 134 -12.38 6.29 18.23
C HIS A 134 -12.14 7.12 16.97
N PHE A 135 -11.89 6.47 15.83
CA PHE A 135 -11.65 7.14 14.55
C PHE A 135 -12.90 7.08 13.66
N GLU A 136 -13.75 8.05 13.81
CA GLU A 136 -14.80 8.27 12.82
C GLU A 136 -14.28 9.21 11.72
N ILE A 137 -14.39 8.76 10.46
CA ILE A 137 -14.22 9.62 9.30
C ILE A 137 -15.50 10.42 9.14
N SER A 138 -15.40 11.71 8.87
CA SER A 138 -16.56 12.56 8.65
C SER A 138 -17.39 12.04 7.48
N ASN A 139 -18.71 11.87 7.68
CA ASN A 139 -19.61 11.33 6.67
C ASN A 139 -19.54 12.11 5.36
N GLU A 140 -19.39 13.44 5.43
CA GLU A 140 -19.23 14.32 4.27
C GLU A 140 -18.03 13.91 3.42
N ILE A 141 -16.92 13.54 4.06
CA ILE A 141 -15.70 13.12 3.35
C ILE A 141 -15.84 11.70 2.80
N ALA A 142 -16.44 10.79 3.54
CA ALA A 142 -16.66 9.42 3.09
C ALA A 142 -17.51 9.37 1.82
N THR A 143 -18.53 10.22 1.73
CA THR A 143 -19.46 10.27 0.59
C THR A 143 -18.98 11.15 -0.58
N THR A 144 -18.02 12.05 -0.36
CA THR A 144 -17.55 12.99 -1.39
C THR A 144 -16.44 12.36 -2.21
N THR A 145 -16.66 12.22 -3.52
CA THR A 145 -15.70 11.66 -4.49
C THR A 145 -15.22 12.69 -5.51
N ASP A 146 -15.88 13.84 -5.61
CA ASP A 146 -15.53 14.91 -6.54
C ASP A 146 -14.40 15.79 -5.99
N PRO A 147 -13.30 15.98 -6.73
CA PRO A 147 -12.16 16.78 -6.28
C PRO A 147 -12.49 18.26 -6.03
N VAL A 148 -13.44 18.82 -6.78
CA VAL A 148 -13.85 20.24 -6.58
C VAL A 148 -14.60 20.37 -5.26
N ASP A 149 -15.50 19.44 -4.94
CA ASP A 149 -16.21 19.48 -3.67
C ASP A 149 -15.28 19.31 -2.48
N LEU A 150 -14.32 18.37 -2.56
CA LEU A 150 -13.28 18.23 -1.54
C LEU A 150 -12.45 19.52 -1.39
N LEU A 151 -12.09 20.16 -2.52
CA LEU A 151 -11.34 21.41 -2.49
C LEU A 151 -12.16 22.55 -1.87
N LEU A 152 -13.46 22.64 -2.17
CA LEU A 152 -14.36 23.62 -1.56
C LEU A 152 -14.52 23.40 -0.05
N ILE A 153 -14.60 22.16 0.42
CA ILE A 153 -14.63 21.85 1.86
C ILE A 153 -13.37 22.39 2.57
N ILE A 154 -12.19 22.32 1.94
CA ILE A 154 -10.94 22.84 2.54
C ILE A 154 -11.03 24.34 2.79
N PHE A 155 -11.68 25.09 1.91
CA PHE A 155 -11.79 26.55 2.00
C PHE A 155 -13.06 27.04 2.71
N ASP A 156 -13.96 26.14 3.09
CA ASP A 156 -15.20 26.48 3.80
C ASP A 156 -14.95 26.47 5.31
N ASP A 157 -14.92 27.64 5.93
CA ASP A 157 -14.69 27.84 7.35
C ASP A 157 -15.80 27.33 8.28
N ARG A 158 -16.98 26.99 7.71
CA ARG A 158 -18.08 26.33 8.45
C ARG A 158 -17.74 24.90 8.85
N TYR A 159 -16.79 24.26 8.14
CA TYR A 159 -16.34 22.93 8.50
C TYR A 159 -15.24 22.96 9.55
N HIS A 160 -15.34 22.03 10.52
CA HIS A 160 -14.33 21.85 11.55
C HIS A 160 -12.96 21.47 10.92
N LYS A 161 -11.88 21.86 11.60
CA LYS A 161 -10.48 21.58 11.20
C LYS A 161 -10.24 20.15 10.74
N LYS A 162 -10.81 19.16 11.46
CA LYS A 162 -10.70 17.73 11.10
C LYS A 162 -11.28 17.43 9.72
N VAL A 163 -12.49 17.89 9.43
CA VAL A 163 -13.18 17.65 8.14
C VAL A 163 -12.38 18.26 6.98
N ARG A 164 -11.90 19.48 7.16
CA ARG A 164 -11.06 20.20 6.18
C ARG A 164 -9.75 19.47 5.93
N PHE A 165 -9.11 18.97 6.99
CA PHE A 165 -7.91 18.13 6.86
C PHE A 165 -8.20 16.81 6.13
N GLU A 166 -9.29 16.12 6.46
CA GLU A 166 -9.68 14.86 5.81
C GLU A 166 -9.95 15.06 4.32
N ALA A 167 -10.57 16.17 3.91
CA ALA A 167 -10.74 16.53 2.50
C ALA A 167 -9.39 16.71 1.79
N LYS A 168 -8.46 17.43 2.41
CA LYS A 168 -7.08 17.63 1.90
C LYS A 168 -6.34 16.30 1.77
N ARG A 169 -6.40 15.43 2.80
CA ARG A 169 -5.82 14.09 2.79
C ARG A 169 -6.37 13.26 1.63
N LYS A 170 -7.69 13.23 1.47
CA LYS A 170 -8.35 12.48 0.40
C LYS A 170 -7.91 12.95 -0.98
N LEU A 171 -7.81 14.26 -1.23
CA LEU A 171 -7.30 14.80 -2.50
C LEU A 171 -5.87 14.36 -2.82
N VAL A 172 -4.97 14.37 -1.83
CA VAL A 172 -3.58 13.91 -2.05
C VAL A 172 -3.54 12.43 -2.37
N LEU A 173 -4.30 11.61 -1.65
CA LEU A 173 -4.37 10.17 -1.90
C LEU A 173 -5.00 9.85 -3.26
N MET A 174 -6.04 10.57 -3.68
CA MET A 174 -6.66 10.46 -5.01
C MET A 174 -5.65 10.80 -6.13
N ASN A 175 -4.84 11.84 -5.95
CA ASN A 175 -3.80 12.19 -6.92
C ASN A 175 -2.76 11.07 -7.09
N LEU A 176 -2.34 10.44 -5.99
CA LEU A 176 -1.43 9.29 -6.05
C LEU A 176 -2.10 8.07 -6.70
N ALA A 177 -3.38 7.85 -6.41
CA ALA A 177 -4.17 6.78 -7.04
C ALA A 177 -4.27 6.98 -8.57
N GLY A 178 -4.51 8.22 -9.02
CA GLY A 178 -4.53 8.56 -10.44
C GLY A 178 -3.19 8.32 -11.15
N ALA A 179 -2.08 8.71 -10.51
CA ALA A 179 -0.74 8.43 -11.04
C ALA A 179 -0.43 6.92 -11.15
N ILE A 180 -0.93 6.13 -10.19
CA ILE A 180 -0.80 4.67 -10.21
C ILE A 180 -1.64 4.08 -11.34
N ASP A 181 -2.90 4.48 -11.48
CA ASP A 181 -3.79 4.02 -12.55
C ASP A 181 -3.21 4.33 -13.95
N GLN A 182 -2.72 5.55 -14.14
CA GLN A 182 -2.02 5.92 -15.38
C GLN A 182 -0.84 5.00 -15.66
N ARG A 183 0.02 4.78 -14.66
CA ARG A 183 1.19 3.91 -14.80
C ARG A 183 0.80 2.45 -15.10
N GLU A 184 -0.26 1.93 -14.46
CA GLU A 184 -0.75 0.57 -14.71
C GLU A 184 -1.24 0.40 -16.16
N ARG A 185 -1.93 1.40 -16.70
CA ARG A 185 -2.38 1.41 -18.10
C ARG A 185 -1.22 1.52 -19.09
N GLU A 186 -0.30 2.47 -18.88
CA GLU A 186 0.89 2.64 -19.72
C GLU A 186 1.78 1.39 -19.75
N ALA A 187 1.88 0.68 -18.64
CA ALA A 187 2.69 -0.54 -18.52
C ALA A 187 1.94 -1.81 -18.87
N ASP A 188 0.65 -1.73 -19.19
CA ASP A 188 -0.23 -2.87 -19.47
C ASP A 188 -0.12 -4.00 -18.40
N ILE A 189 -0.19 -3.59 -17.14
CA ILE A 189 0.02 -4.49 -15.99
C ILE A 189 -1.00 -5.63 -15.95
N GLU A 190 -2.23 -5.40 -16.39
CA GLU A 190 -3.27 -6.43 -16.43
C GLU A 190 -2.94 -7.54 -17.44
N SER A 191 -2.50 -7.18 -18.63
CA SER A 191 -2.09 -8.16 -19.64
C SER A 191 -0.86 -8.94 -19.20
N ARG A 192 0.14 -8.27 -18.61
CA ARG A 192 1.33 -8.91 -18.04
C ARG A 192 0.96 -9.88 -16.92
N PHE A 193 0.06 -9.48 -16.03
CA PHE A 193 -0.41 -10.36 -14.95
C PHE A 193 -1.17 -11.58 -15.50
N SER A 194 -2.06 -11.38 -16.47
CA SER A 194 -2.79 -12.44 -17.14
C SER A 194 -1.85 -13.39 -17.88
N GLY A 195 -0.84 -12.84 -18.57
CA GLY A 195 0.22 -13.62 -19.23
C GLY A 195 1.04 -14.45 -18.24
N PHE A 196 1.39 -13.88 -17.10
CA PHE A 196 2.10 -14.60 -16.05
C PHE A 196 1.25 -15.73 -15.44
N LEU A 197 -0.02 -15.51 -15.18
CA LEU A 197 -0.93 -16.56 -14.70
C LEU A 197 -1.07 -17.70 -15.73
N ARG A 198 -1.16 -17.37 -17.00
CA ARG A 198 -1.20 -18.36 -18.10
C ARG A 198 0.08 -19.17 -18.14
N PHE A 199 1.24 -18.53 -18.09
CA PHE A 199 2.53 -19.22 -18.02
C PHE A 199 2.58 -20.22 -16.85
N LEU A 200 2.15 -19.81 -15.65
CA LEU A 200 2.12 -20.70 -14.49
C LEU A 200 1.21 -21.91 -14.72
N ASN A 201 0.02 -21.68 -15.29
CA ASN A 201 -0.96 -22.73 -15.49
C ASN A 201 -0.56 -23.74 -16.59
N ASP A 202 0.04 -23.26 -17.68
CA ASP A 202 0.31 -24.10 -18.86
C ASP A 202 1.66 -24.86 -18.74
N TYR A 203 2.63 -24.29 -17.99
CA TYR A 203 4.00 -24.81 -18.00
C TYR A 203 4.56 -25.19 -16.62
N VAL A 204 4.03 -24.61 -15.52
CA VAL A 204 4.61 -24.81 -14.18
C VAL A 204 3.84 -25.85 -13.40
N TRP A 205 2.51 -25.78 -13.37
CA TRP A 205 1.72 -26.68 -12.54
C TRP A 205 1.56 -28.07 -13.18
N SER A 206 1.41 -29.08 -12.32
CA SER A 206 1.14 -30.42 -12.77
C SER A 206 -0.24 -30.53 -13.46
N PRO A 207 -0.34 -31.23 -14.61
CA PRO A 207 -1.62 -31.45 -15.30
C PRO A 207 -2.68 -32.19 -14.46
N GLN A 208 -2.28 -32.81 -13.37
CA GLN A 208 -3.21 -33.51 -12.46
C GLN A 208 -4.10 -32.57 -11.64
N LEU A 209 -3.70 -31.30 -11.49
CA LEU A 209 -4.50 -30.27 -10.84
C LEU A 209 -4.80 -29.16 -11.86
N ARG A 210 -6.04 -29.05 -12.27
CA ARG A 210 -6.51 -27.99 -13.17
C ARG A 210 -6.44 -26.63 -12.53
N ILE A 211 -6.62 -25.57 -13.31
CA ILE A 211 -6.72 -24.20 -12.85
C ILE A 211 -7.80 -24.11 -11.76
N GLY A 212 -7.42 -23.58 -10.59
CA GLY A 212 -8.32 -23.42 -9.45
C GLY A 212 -8.40 -24.63 -8.51
N GLU A 213 -7.93 -25.82 -8.92
CA GLU A 213 -7.89 -26.98 -8.04
C GLU A 213 -6.72 -26.87 -7.05
N HIS A 214 -7.02 -27.08 -5.79
CA HIS A 214 -6.06 -27.08 -4.70
C HIS A 214 -6.29 -28.28 -3.79
N ARG A 215 -5.20 -28.82 -3.25
CA ARG A 215 -5.26 -29.80 -2.16
C ARG A 215 -5.18 -29.02 -0.84
N PRO A 216 -6.28 -28.97 -0.08
CA PRO A 216 -6.24 -28.37 1.25
C PRO A 216 -5.35 -29.20 2.17
N ALA A 217 -4.58 -28.53 3.01
CA ALA A 217 -3.75 -29.16 4.03
C ALA A 217 -3.53 -28.16 5.18
N TYR A 218 -3.01 -28.64 6.28
CA TYR A 218 -2.60 -27.82 7.40
C TYR A 218 -1.12 -28.01 7.69
N LEU A 219 -0.47 -26.94 8.09
CA LEU A 219 0.81 -26.95 8.79
C LEU A 219 0.51 -27.03 10.27
N LEU A 220 0.78 -28.16 10.90
CA LEU A 220 0.81 -28.29 12.34
C LEU A 220 2.22 -27.96 12.81
N SER A 221 2.35 -26.88 13.57
CA SER A 221 3.64 -26.32 13.98
C SER A 221 3.75 -26.26 15.50
N GLU A 222 5.00 -26.29 15.97
CA GLU A 222 5.41 -26.07 17.35
C GLU A 222 6.25 -24.81 17.41
N HIS A 223 6.00 -23.96 18.39
CA HIS A 223 6.63 -22.66 18.53
C HIS A 223 7.29 -22.49 19.88
N ASP A 224 8.43 -21.82 19.88
CA ASP A 224 9.10 -21.40 21.11
C ASP A 224 8.21 -20.40 21.88
N PRO A 225 8.05 -20.55 23.19
CA PRO A 225 7.16 -19.69 23.97
C PRO A 225 7.64 -18.23 24.12
N GLU A 226 8.94 -17.96 23.94
CA GLU A 226 9.50 -16.61 24.13
C GLU A 226 9.33 -15.73 22.89
N ASP A 227 9.77 -16.21 21.73
CA ASP A 227 9.78 -15.41 20.50
C ASP A 227 8.89 -15.95 19.37
N TYR A 228 8.19 -17.05 19.63
CA TYR A 228 7.32 -17.73 18.66
C TYR A 228 8.05 -18.23 17.40
N HIS A 229 9.36 -18.47 17.50
CA HIS A 229 10.11 -19.17 16.45
C HIS A 229 9.55 -20.57 16.22
N CYS A 230 9.37 -20.96 14.97
CA CYS A 230 8.90 -22.31 14.64
C CYS A 230 10.01 -23.34 14.85
N THR A 231 9.85 -24.20 15.85
CA THR A 231 10.82 -25.25 16.22
C THR A 231 10.56 -26.57 15.51
N GLY A 232 9.30 -26.81 15.09
CA GLY A 232 8.92 -28.00 14.37
C GLY A 232 7.68 -27.76 13.50
N VAL A 233 7.61 -28.44 12.34
CA VAL A 233 6.45 -28.35 11.47
C VAL A 233 6.22 -29.67 10.74
N ARG A 234 4.96 -30.07 10.64
CA ARG A 234 4.52 -31.20 9.81
C ARG A 234 3.27 -30.85 9.03
N VAL A 235 3.16 -31.38 7.82
CA VAL A 235 1.97 -31.24 7.01
C VAL A 235 1.00 -32.36 7.36
N ILE A 236 -0.24 -31.97 7.64
CA ILE A 236 -1.36 -32.90 7.89
C ILE A 236 -2.52 -32.60 6.94
N ASP A 237 -3.31 -33.60 6.61
CA ASP A 237 -4.50 -33.41 5.79
C ASP A 237 -5.70 -32.92 6.61
N MET A 238 -6.81 -32.63 5.90
CA MET A 238 -8.04 -32.15 6.53
C MET A 238 -8.62 -33.13 7.55
N GLN A 239 -8.49 -34.42 7.28
CA GLN A 239 -9.06 -35.47 8.13
C GLN A 239 -8.25 -35.60 9.43
N ALA A 240 -6.93 -35.58 9.34
CA ALA A 240 -6.05 -35.61 10.52
C ALA A 240 -6.16 -34.32 11.36
N ALA A 241 -6.52 -33.20 10.74
CA ALA A 241 -6.74 -31.92 11.45
C ALA A 241 -8.10 -31.87 12.16
N SER A 242 -9.08 -32.64 11.71
CA SER A 242 -10.42 -32.67 12.29
C SER A 242 -10.39 -33.38 13.63
N GLY A 243 -10.72 -32.67 14.72
CA GLY A 243 -10.72 -33.20 16.07
C GLY A 243 -9.35 -33.18 16.76
N LEU A 244 -8.34 -32.54 16.17
CA LEU A 244 -7.04 -32.36 16.82
C LEU A 244 -7.15 -31.33 17.96
N GLU A 245 -6.84 -31.74 19.19
CA GLU A 245 -6.63 -30.81 20.29
C GLU A 245 -5.19 -30.29 20.24
N LEU A 246 -5.03 -28.97 20.20
CA LEU A 246 -3.72 -28.33 20.14
C LEU A 246 -3.14 -28.19 21.56
N ALA A 247 -1.91 -28.62 21.74
CA ALA A 247 -1.16 -28.34 22.96
C ALA A 247 -0.70 -26.88 23.01
N PRO A 248 -0.39 -26.31 24.17
CA PRO A 248 0.21 -24.98 24.30
C PRO A 248 1.45 -24.86 23.39
N GLY A 249 1.57 -23.76 22.67
CA GLY A 249 2.65 -23.54 21.71
C GLY A 249 2.45 -24.22 20.33
N GLN A 250 1.40 -25.03 20.16
CA GLN A 250 1.06 -25.58 18.84
C GLN A 250 0.08 -24.70 18.07
N ARG A 251 0.23 -24.69 16.73
CA ARG A 251 -0.66 -23.98 15.81
C ARG A 251 -1.02 -24.81 14.60
N LEU A 252 -2.20 -24.53 14.09
CA LEU A 252 -2.72 -25.15 12.87
C LEU A 252 -2.94 -24.09 11.81
N THR A 253 -2.06 -24.04 10.80
CA THR A 253 -2.13 -23.04 9.72
C THR A 253 -2.65 -23.68 8.45
N PHE A 254 -3.81 -23.21 7.96
CA PHE A 254 -4.43 -23.71 6.73
C PHE A 254 -3.67 -23.24 5.50
N ILE A 255 -3.37 -24.17 4.58
CA ILE A 255 -2.74 -23.90 3.29
C ILE A 255 -3.47 -24.62 2.15
N LYS A 256 -3.40 -24.04 0.94
CA LYS A 256 -3.94 -24.64 -0.29
C LYS A 256 -2.79 -24.97 -1.21
N ARG A 257 -2.45 -26.25 -1.36
CA ARG A 257 -1.29 -26.71 -2.12
C ARG A 257 -1.64 -27.02 -3.57
N ARG A 258 -0.74 -26.65 -4.47
CA ARG A 258 -0.67 -27.10 -5.85
C ARG A 258 0.41 -28.18 -5.98
N LEU A 259 0.50 -28.81 -7.15
CA LEU A 259 1.57 -29.73 -7.49
C LEU A 259 2.37 -29.17 -8.66
N PHE A 260 3.70 -29.35 -8.64
CA PHE A 260 4.56 -29.21 -9.82
C PHE A 260 5.38 -30.47 -10.02
N ARG A 261 5.79 -30.74 -11.27
CA ARG A 261 6.45 -31.98 -11.64
C ARG A 261 7.81 -31.71 -12.29
N PRO A 262 8.91 -31.66 -11.50
CA PRO A 262 10.25 -31.46 -12.06
C PRO A 262 10.85 -32.69 -12.74
N GLY A 263 10.18 -33.81 -12.72
CA GLY A 263 10.57 -35.08 -13.33
C GLY A 263 9.38 -36.04 -13.34
N LEU A 264 9.52 -37.21 -12.71
CA LEU A 264 8.45 -38.21 -12.61
C LEU A 264 7.56 -38.05 -11.37
N LYS A 265 8.02 -37.33 -10.36
CA LYS A 265 7.33 -37.17 -9.07
C LYS A 265 6.71 -35.80 -8.94
N ASP A 266 5.43 -35.77 -8.54
CA ASP A 266 4.76 -34.51 -8.15
C ASP A 266 5.23 -34.06 -6.79
N ILE A 267 5.57 -32.78 -6.70
CA ILE A 267 5.98 -32.09 -5.47
C ILE A 267 4.90 -31.07 -5.11
N PRO A 268 4.38 -31.13 -3.86
CA PRO A 268 3.41 -30.17 -3.41
C PRO A 268 4.06 -28.83 -3.04
N VAL A 269 3.37 -27.75 -3.38
CA VAL A 269 3.78 -26.37 -3.08
C VAL A 269 2.56 -25.54 -2.73
N TYR A 270 2.61 -24.75 -1.65
CA TYR A 270 1.64 -23.69 -1.44
C TYR A 270 2.10 -22.46 -2.21
N VAL A 271 1.19 -21.82 -2.94
CA VAL A 271 1.51 -20.66 -3.77
C VAL A 271 0.45 -19.58 -3.60
N SER A 272 0.93 -18.37 -3.44
CA SER A 272 0.15 -17.14 -3.52
C SER A 272 0.71 -16.26 -4.62
N VAL A 273 -0.10 -15.97 -5.64
CA VAL A 273 0.24 -15.03 -6.71
C VAL A 273 -0.55 -13.76 -6.51
N ARG A 274 0.12 -12.62 -6.61
CA ARG A 274 -0.50 -11.33 -6.36
C ARG A 274 -0.14 -10.28 -7.42
N LYS A 275 -1.12 -9.44 -7.73
CA LYS A 275 -0.90 -8.08 -8.23
C LYS A 275 -1.05 -7.15 -7.02
N LYS A 276 -0.09 -6.26 -6.80
CA LYS A 276 -0.14 -5.31 -5.69
C LYS A 276 -1.31 -4.35 -5.87
N SER A 277 -2.15 -4.20 -4.86
CA SER A 277 -3.32 -3.31 -4.93
C SER A 277 -2.91 -1.84 -5.06
N PRO A 278 -3.74 -0.98 -5.69
CA PRO A 278 -3.48 0.46 -5.77
C PRO A 278 -3.22 1.09 -4.40
N ALA A 279 -4.00 0.75 -3.37
CA ALA A 279 -3.80 1.25 -2.00
C ALA A 279 -2.42 0.89 -1.43
N ALA A 280 -1.93 -0.35 -1.63
CA ALA A 280 -0.60 -0.75 -1.21
C ALA A 280 0.51 -0.01 -1.97
N LYS A 281 0.28 0.33 -3.25
CA LYS A 281 1.20 1.16 -4.05
C LYS A 281 1.23 2.60 -3.54
N VAL A 282 0.07 3.19 -3.21
CA VAL A 282 -0.01 4.52 -2.58
C VAL A 282 0.79 4.56 -1.28
N LEU A 283 0.61 3.57 -0.39
CA LEU A 283 1.39 3.47 0.85
C LEU A 283 2.90 3.36 0.58
N LYS A 284 3.29 2.62 -0.46
CA LYS A 284 4.71 2.52 -0.85
C LYS A 284 5.26 3.86 -1.34
N LEU A 285 4.49 4.63 -2.12
CA LEU A 285 4.85 5.98 -2.55
C LEU A 285 5.07 6.91 -1.36
N LEU A 286 4.12 6.95 -0.44
CA LEU A 286 4.22 7.76 0.77
C LEU A 286 5.46 7.40 1.61
N ARG A 287 5.69 6.10 1.87
CA ARG A 287 6.86 5.63 2.63
C ARG A 287 8.18 5.98 1.97
N LYS A 288 8.25 5.98 0.66
CA LYS A 288 9.46 6.35 -0.10
C LYS A 288 9.58 7.86 -0.31
N ASN A 289 8.58 8.64 0.10
CA ASN A 289 8.49 10.07 -0.20
C ASN A 289 8.63 10.35 -1.71
N GLU A 290 7.89 9.62 -2.53
CA GLU A 290 7.94 9.66 -3.99
C GLU A 290 6.52 9.77 -4.58
N LYS A 291 6.37 10.48 -5.68
CA LYS A 291 5.11 10.63 -6.41
C LYS A 291 5.05 9.78 -7.68
N ASN A 292 6.22 9.44 -8.22
CA ASN A 292 6.29 8.68 -9.46
C ASN A 292 6.26 7.17 -9.21
N PRO A 293 5.18 6.47 -9.60
CA PRO A 293 5.08 5.03 -9.41
C PRO A 293 6.19 4.24 -10.12
N ALA A 294 6.67 4.72 -11.27
CA ALA A 294 7.72 4.05 -12.04
C ALA A 294 9.06 3.98 -11.29
N VAL A 295 9.31 4.95 -10.39
CA VAL A 295 10.53 5.00 -9.55
C VAL A 295 10.36 4.17 -8.27
N ALA A 296 9.18 4.23 -7.67
CA ALA A 296 8.96 3.68 -6.34
C ALA A 296 8.43 2.25 -6.35
N VAL A 297 7.67 1.85 -7.38
CA VAL A 297 6.97 0.57 -7.42
C VAL A 297 7.59 -0.32 -8.49
N ASP A 298 8.44 -1.22 -8.08
CA ASP A 298 9.18 -2.17 -8.89
C ASP A 298 8.72 -3.64 -8.70
N ASP A 299 7.83 -3.87 -7.73
CA ASP A 299 7.32 -5.17 -7.29
C ASP A 299 5.80 -5.28 -7.48
N GLU A 300 5.31 -4.91 -8.67
CA GLU A 300 3.88 -4.89 -8.98
C GLU A 300 3.27 -6.29 -9.01
N LEU A 301 4.02 -7.25 -9.55
CA LEU A 301 3.66 -8.66 -9.61
C LEU A 301 4.53 -9.45 -8.64
N GLY A 302 3.93 -10.41 -7.94
CA GLY A 302 4.66 -11.25 -7.00
C GLY A 302 4.11 -12.66 -6.92
N LEU A 303 5.01 -13.61 -6.66
CA LEU A 303 4.70 -14.98 -6.33
C LEU A 303 5.41 -15.34 -5.03
N MET A 304 4.65 -15.79 -4.04
CA MET A 304 5.17 -16.45 -2.85
C MET A 304 4.95 -17.95 -3.00
N ALA A 305 5.99 -18.75 -2.77
CA ALA A 305 5.92 -20.19 -2.72
C ALA A 305 6.42 -20.72 -1.39
N VAL A 306 5.78 -21.78 -0.90
CA VAL A 306 6.17 -22.46 0.34
C VAL A 306 6.31 -23.96 0.07
N LEU A 307 7.46 -24.52 0.40
CA LEU A 307 7.84 -25.89 0.13
C LEU A 307 8.28 -26.60 1.43
N ASP A 308 8.33 -27.93 1.38
CA ASP A 308 8.62 -28.73 2.55
C ASP A 308 10.06 -28.52 3.06
N GLY A 309 11.04 -28.26 2.16
CA GLY A 309 12.42 -28.03 2.55
C GLY A 309 13.26 -27.38 1.45
N ARG A 310 14.55 -27.14 1.75
CA ARG A 310 15.48 -26.46 0.83
C ARG A 310 15.71 -27.21 -0.50
N ALA A 311 15.73 -28.54 -0.47
CA ALA A 311 15.90 -29.33 -1.67
C ALA A 311 14.72 -29.09 -2.65
N GLU A 312 13.50 -28.97 -2.14
CA GLU A 312 12.32 -28.67 -2.91
C GLU A 312 12.33 -27.22 -3.44
N VAL A 313 12.87 -26.27 -2.66
CA VAL A 313 13.07 -24.88 -3.10
C VAL A 313 13.98 -24.83 -4.34
N THR A 314 15.14 -25.50 -4.29
CA THR A 314 16.06 -25.57 -5.44
C THR A 314 15.38 -26.21 -6.66
N ARG A 315 14.69 -27.33 -6.47
CA ARG A 315 13.94 -28.03 -7.54
C ARG A 315 12.85 -27.13 -8.14
N PHE A 316 12.18 -26.32 -7.33
CA PHE A 316 11.15 -25.41 -7.81
C PHE A 316 11.73 -24.31 -8.70
N VAL A 317 12.85 -23.70 -8.31
CA VAL A 317 13.52 -22.68 -9.11
C VAL A 317 14.03 -23.26 -10.43
N GLU A 318 14.65 -24.44 -10.41
CA GLU A 318 15.06 -25.14 -11.63
C GLU A 318 13.87 -25.48 -12.52
N HIS A 319 12.75 -25.87 -11.93
CA HIS A 319 11.52 -26.17 -12.66
C HIS A 319 10.95 -24.93 -13.34
N LEU A 320 10.95 -23.78 -12.67
CA LEU A 320 10.51 -22.50 -13.23
C LEU A 320 11.35 -22.10 -14.45
N THR A 321 12.68 -22.20 -14.36
CA THR A 321 13.56 -21.86 -15.49
C THR A 321 13.37 -22.81 -16.67
N LYS A 322 13.22 -24.12 -16.42
CA LYS A 322 12.91 -25.10 -17.46
C LYS A 322 11.52 -24.91 -18.08
N ALA A 323 10.54 -24.50 -17.27
CA ALA A 323 9.20 -24.16 -17.72
C ALA A 323 9.21 -22.95 -18.66
N ALA A 324 9.97 -21.91 -18.32
CA ALA A 324 10.15 -20.73 -19.17
C ALA A 324 10.74 -21.10 -20.54
N LEU A 325 11.79 -21.91 -20.57
CA LEU A 325 12.35 -22.41 -21.84
C LEU A 325 11.33 -23.19 -22.67
N ARG A 326 10.51 -24.05 -22.04
CA ARG A 326 9.45 -24.77 -22.74
C ARG A 326 8.37 -23.85 -23.30
N SER A 327 8.11 -22.72 -22.66
CA SER A 327 7.16 -21.73 -23.17
C SER A 327 7.73 -20.82 -24.27
N GLY A 328 9.01 -21.03 -24.64
CA GLY A 328 9.71 -20.21 -25.63
C GLY A 328 10.19 -18.85 -25.10
N VAL A 329 10.21 -18.66 -23.78
CA VAL A 329 10.63 -17.41 -23.12
C VAL A 329 11.89 -17.66 -22.30
N LEU A 330 12.86 -16.74 -22.39
CA LEU A 330 14.02 -16.73 -21.50
C LEU A 330 13.63 -16.10 -20.16
N MET A 331 13.91 -16.82 -19.07
CA MET A 331 13.77 -16.30 -17.71
C MET A 331 15.14 -15.82 -17.20
N THR A 332 15.26 -14.52 -16.97
CA THR A 332 16.44 -13.95 -16.30
C THR A 332 16.15 -13.71 -14.84
N LEU A 333 17.12 -14.04 -13.97
CA LEU A 333 17.01 -13.82 -12.53
C LEU A 333 17.85 -12.59 -12.13
N GLU A 334 17.25 -11.70 -11.34
CA GLU A 334 17.83 -10.45 -10.86
C GLU A 334 17.76 -10.40 -9.32
N ASP A 335 18.70 -9.73 -8.68
CA ASP A 335 18.71 -9.44 -7.24
C ASP A 335 18.50 -10.67 -6.34
N ILE A 336 19.20 -11.76 -6.64
CA ILE A 336 19.06 -13.04 -5.93
C ILE A 336 19.63 -12.94 -4.53
N SER A 337 18.82 -13.29 -3.54
CA SER A 337 19.20 -13.41 -2.13
C SER A 337 18.71 -14.76 -1.60
N ASP A 338 19.64 -15.62 -1.14
CA ASP A 338 19.31 -16.90 -0.48
C ASP A 338 19.76 -16.88 0.97
N THR A 339 18.87 -16.53 1.87
CA THR A 339 19.13 -16.55 3.32
C THR A 339 18.69 -17.84 3.99
N LEU A 340 17.99 -18.75 3.26
CA LEU A 340 17.72 -20.12 3.73
C LEU A 340 19.01 -20.91 3.95
N ALA A 341 20.11 -20.51 3.29
CA ALA A 341 21.42 -21.10 3.40
C ALA A 341 22.32 -20.42 4.47
N GLY A 342 21.81 -19.43 5.20
CA GLY A 342 22.61 -18.61 6.10
C GLY A 342 23.38 -17.48 5.40
N GLY A 343 23.04 -17.15 4.15
CA GLY A 343 23.56 -15.98 3.42
C GLY A 343 22.97 -14.67 3.90
N ALA A 344 23.55 -13.54 3.46
CA ALA A 344 23.00 -12.20 3.68
C ALA A 344 22.13 -11.75 2.51
N TYR A 345 21.23 -10.81 2.77
CA TYR A 345 20.44 -10.19 1.69
C TYR A 345 21.32 -9.36 0.76
N ALA A 346 21.19 -9.58 -0.55
CA ALA A 346 21.93 -8.81 -1.56
C ALA A 346 21.44 -7.36 -1.67
N ALA A 347 20.16 -7.10 -1.42
CA ALA A 347 19.56 -5.77 -1.53
C ALA A 347 19.48 -5.06 -0.18
N LYS A 348 19.75 -3.74 -0.15
CA LYS A 348 19.62 -2.88 1.04
C LYS A 348 18.17 -2.77 1.55
N SER A 349 17.18 -3.08 0.71
CA SER A 349 15.74 -3.05 1.04
C SER A 349 15.14 -4.42 0.77
N THR A 350 14.93 -5.17 1.83
CA THR A 350 14.47 -6.57 1.74
C THR A 350 12.99 -6.72 1.44
N GLY A 351 12.16 -5.71 1.69
CA GLY A 351 10.69 -5.83 1.62
C GLY A 351 10.07 -6.73 2.68
N SER A 352 10.90 -7.37 3.52
CA SER A 352 10.55 -8.21 4.65
C SER A 352 11.55 -7.94 5.79
N SER A 353 11.32 -8.48 6.99
CA SER A 353 12.34 -8.46 8.03
C SER A 353 13.63 -9.11 7.53
N GLY A 354 14.77 -8.47 7.79
CA GLY A 354 16.10 -9.01 7.45
C GLY A 354 16.41 -10.36 8.10
N ASP A 355 15.68 -10.71 9.15
CA ASP A 355 15.86 -11.92 9.96
C ASP A 355 14.97 -13.08 9.52
N THR A 356 14.11 -12.88 8.50
CA THR A 356 13.27 -13.96 7.97
C THR A 356 14.04 -14.75 6.90
N PRO A 357 14.38 -16.03 7.12
CA PRO A 357 15.03 -16.83 6.10
C PRO A 357 14.13 -17.04 4.89
N MET A 358 14.61 -16.71 3.68
CA MET A 358 13.89 -16.93 2.43
C MET A 358 14.84 -16.93 1.23
N MET A 359 14.40 -17.50 0.13
CA MET A 359 15.01 -17.25 -1.16
C MET A 359 14.18 -16.19 -1.89
N LYS A 360 14.80 -15.06 -2.20
CA LYS A 360 14.17 -13.94 -2.88
C LYS A 360 14.93 -13.58 -4.14
N PHE A 361 14.19 -13.34 -5.23
CA PHE A 361 14.74 -12.83 -6.47
C PHE A 361 13.64 -12.14 -7.29
N PHE A 362 14.05 -11.34 -8.25
CA PHE A 362 13.17 -10.93 -9.33
C PHE A 362 13.42 -11.81 -10.55
N ALA A 363 12.37 -12.17 -11.25
CA ALA A 363 12.46 -12.83 -12.54
C ALA A 363 11.84 -11.94 -13.60
N ARG A 364 12.55 -11.84 -14.73
CA ARG A 364 12.01 -11.24 -15.94
C ARG A 364 11.58 -12.35 -16.89
N LEU A 365 10.29 -12.38 -17.22
CA LEU A 365 9.64 -13.33 -18.11
C LEU A 365 8.99 -12.53 -19.25
N GLY A 366 9.68 -12.41 -20.39
CA GLY A 366 9.29 -11.48 -21.44
C GLY A 366 9.23 -10.05 -20.86
N ASP A 367 8.08 -9.38 -20.99
CA ASP A 367 7.88 -8.04 -20.50
C ASP A 367 7.47 -7.97 -19.02
N ALA A 368 7.16 -9.09 -18.39
CA ALA A 368 6.75 -9.15 -17.00
C ALA A 368 7.96 -9.28 -16.07
N ARG A 369 8.08 -8.37 -15.10
CA ARG A 369 9.00 -8.48 -13.97
C ARG A 369 8.23 -8.90 -12.73
N VAL A 370 8.59 -10.04 -12.15
CA VAL A 370 7.87 -10.67 -11.04
C VAL A 370 8.80 -10.87 -9.85
N GLU A 371 8.38 -10.46 -8.66
CA GLU A 371 9.06 -10.74 -7.41
C GLU A 371 8.73 -12.17 -6.95
N PHE A 372 9.75 -13.00 -6.76
CA PHE A 372 9.62 -14.32 -6.17
C PHE A 372 10.13 -14.31 -4.73
N ILE A 373 9.28 -14.80 -3.81
CA ILE A 373 9.61 -15.01 -2.41
C ILE A 373 9.33 -16.48 -2.11
N ILE A 374 10.37 -17.25 -1.81
CA ILE A 374 10.25 -18.69 -1.61
C ILE A 374 10.68 -19.04 -0.19
N HIS A 375 9.79 -19.70 0.52
CA HIS A 375 9.95 -20.16 1.89
C HIS A 375 10.01 -21.68 1.99
N THR A 376 10.62 -22.17 3.04
CA THR A 376 10.29 -23.49 3.58
C THR A 376 9.05 -23.38 4.49
N ASN A 377 8.41 -24.50 4.84
CA ASN A 377 7.28 -24.49 5.77
C ASN A 377 7.66 -23.76 7.09
N GLN A 378 8.86 -24.03 7.62
CA GLN A 378 9.34 -23.43 8.86
C GLN A 378 9.53 -21.91 8.71
N SER A 379 10.26 -21.46 7.71
CA SER A 379 10.49 -20.02 7.50
C SER A 379 9.21 -19.24 7.15
N TYR A 380 8.22 -19.90 6.53
CA TYR A 380 6.91 -19.33 6.30
C TYR A 380 6.13 -19.09 7.60
N LEU A 381 6.24 -20.00 8.56
CA LEU A 381 5.62 -19.85 9.88
C LEU A 381 6.31 -18.75 10.69
N ASP A 382 7.64 -18.64 10.62
CA ASP A 382 8.37 -17.53 11.21
C ASP A 382 7.96 -16.18 10.58
N TYR A 383 7.79 -16.15 9.27
CA TYR A 383 7.28 -14.97 8.56
C TYR A 383 5.89 -14.53 9.03
N HIS A 384 5.07 -15.46 9.52
CA HIS A 384 3.73 -15.16 10.04
C HIS A 384 3.68 -14.89 11.53
N TYR A 385 4.44 -15.63 12.33
CA TYR A 385 4.20 -15.67 13.77
C TYR A 385 5.37 -15.22 14.64
N ARG A 386 6.62 -15.29 14.16
CA ARG A 386 7.77 -14.99 15.00
C ARG A 386 7.78 -13.52 15.41
N HIS A 387 7.90 -13.28 16.72
CA HIS A 387 7.95 -11.94 17.29
C HIS A 387 9.16 -11.15 16.77
N GLY A 388 8.94 -9.89 16.44
CA GLY A 388 9.96 -9.01 15.90
C GLY A 388 10.31 -9.24 14.42
N VAL A 389 9.95 -10.40 13.86
CA VAL A 389 10.30 -10.86 12.51
C VAL A 389 9.10 -10.92 11.59
N SER A 390 7.90 -11.18 12.13
CA SER A 390 6.68 -11.38 11.36
C SER A 390 6.40 -10.23 10.39
N HIS A 391 5.85 -10.56 9.24
CA HIS A 391 5.58 -9.59 8.17
C HIS A 391 4.63 -8.47 8.61
N ASP A 392 3.62 -8.81 9.39
CA ASP A 392 2.64 -7.83 9.89
C ASP A 392 3.28 -6.82 10.84
N GLU A 393 4.12 -7.29 11.76
CA GLU A 393 4.88 -6.41 12.65
C GLU A 393 5.87 -5.53 11.90
N TYR A 394 6.58 -6.11 10.93
CA TYR A 394 7.50 -5.39 10.06
C TYR A 394 6.80 -4.30 9.22
N GLU A 395 5.65 -4.59 8.61
CA GLU A 395 4.91 -3.59 7.84
C GLU A 395 4.44 -2.43 8.70
N VAL A 396 3.89 -2.73 9.88
CA VAL A 396 3.41 -1.70 10.82
C VAL A 396 4.57 -0.83 11.30
N ARG A 397 5.68 -1.43 11.70
CA ARG A 397 6.89 -0.67 12.09
C ARG A 397 7.34 0.28 10.98
N ARG A 398 7.40 -0.19 9.74
CA ARG A 398 7.79 0.66 8.58
C ARG A 398 6.86 1.84 8.35
N ILE A 399 5.56 1.69 8.59
CA ILE A 399 4.61 2.80 8.46
C ILE A 399 4.86 3.86 9.54
N PHE A 400 5.14 3.47 10.78
CA PHE A 400 5.52 4.40 11.84
C PHE A 400 6.89 5.03 11.57
N ASP A 401 7.91 4.24 11.26
CA ASP A 401 9.29 4.71 11.03
C ASP A 401 9.41 5.68 9.84
N SER A 402 8.56 5.52 8.83
CA SER A 402 8.49 6.46 7.70
C SER A 402 7.72 7.73 8.00
N GLY A 403 7.00 7.79 9.14
CA GLY A 403 6.12 8.90 9.53
C GLY A 403 4.77 8.91 8.82
N VAL A 404 4.42 7.89 8.04
CA VAL A 404 3.16 7.86 7.27
C VAL A 404 1.93 7.83 8.19
N ALA A 405 2.01 7.14 9.33
CA ALA A 405 0.92 7.13 10.30
C ALA A 405 0.59 8.54 10.79
N GLU A 406 1.60 9.28 11.27
CA GLU A 406 1.45 10.65 11.75
C GLU A 406 1.08 11.63 10.63
N PHE A 407 1.64 11.44 9.42
CA PHE A 407 1.32 12.26 8.26
C PHE A 407 -0.16 12.20 7.87
N LEU A 408 -0.78 11.01 7.92
CA LEU A 408 -2.18 10.81 7.57
C LEU A 408 -3.14 10.98 8.76
N PHE A 409 -2.63 10.89 9.98
CA PHE A 409 -3.39 11.08 11.23
C PHE A 409 -2.59 11.96 12.21
N PRO A 410 -2.42 13.27 11.91
CA PRO A 410 -1.60 14.16 12.75
C PRO A 410 -2.14 14.26 14.16
N GLN A 411 -1.19 14.31 15.10
CA GLN A 411 -1.47 14.33 16.55
C GLN A 411 -2.41 15.48 16.96
N ASP A 412 -2.21 16.64 16.41
CA ASP A 412 -2.97 17.86 16.76
C ASP A 412 -4.40 17.91 16.19
N ILE A 413 -4.74 16.98 15.28
CA ILE A 413 -6.11 16.78 14.74
C ILE A 413 -6.80 15.60 15.42
N TYR A 414 -6.07 14.50 15.62
CA TYR A 414 -6.64 13.23 16.11
C TYR A 414 -6.31 12.96 17.58
N LEU A 415 -5.50 13.80 18.23
CA LEU A 415 -5.08 13.69 19.63
C LEU A 415 -4.42 12.34 19.96
N LEU A 416 -3.57 11.85 19.04
CA LEU A 416 -2.94 10.55 19.12
C LEU A 416 -1.48 10.65 19.53
N ASP A 417 -1.07 9.81 20.49
CA ASP A 417 0.34 9.53 20.75
C ASP A 417 0.81 8.40 19.84
N MET A 418 1.63 8.72 18.83
CA MET A 418 2.11 7.76 17.84
C MET A 418 3.09 6.74 18.43
N GLN A 419 3.82 7.09 19.49
CA GLN A 419 4.72 6.16 20.15
C GLN A 419 3.94 5.12 20.96
N ASP A 420 2.99 5.56 21.79
CA ASP A 420 2.11 4.67 22.55
C ASP A 420 1.32 3.74 21.61
N LEU A 421 0.80 4.28 20.50
CA LEU A 421 0.11 3.51 19.48
C LEU A 421 0.97 2.41 18.86
N ARG A 422 2.22 2.73 18.51
CA ARG A 422 3.18 1.78 17.97
C ARG A 422 3.43 0.63 18.96
N GLU A 423 3.70 0.97 20.21
CA GLU A 423 3.99 -0.02 21.25
C GLU A 423 2.81 -0.97 21.50
N ARG A 424 1.61 -0.41 21.63
CA ARG A 424 0.37 -1.20 21.81
C ARG A 424 0.05 -2.06 20.60
N GLN A 425 0.28 -1.58 19.40
CA GLN A 425 0.01 -2.37 18.19
C GLN A 425 0.99 -3.53 18.03
N VAL A 426 2.27 -3.32 18.36
CA VAL A 426 3.26 -4.39 18.39
C VAL A 426 2.92 -5.44 19.46
N ALA A 427 2.56 -5.01 20.68
CA ALA A 427 2.10 -5.92 21.73
C ALA A 427 0.89 -6.76 21.28
N ARG A 428 -0.10 -6.13 20.64
CA ARG A 428 -1.29 -6.81 20.10
C ARG A 428 -0.97 -7.89 19.06
N PHE A 429 0.06 -7.69 18.23
CA PHE A 429 0.48 -8.76 17.31
C PHE A 429 1.09 -9.94 18.04
N ARG A 430 1.88 -9.69 19.08
CA ARG A 430 2.46 -10.74 19.92
C ARG A 430 1.40 -11.53 20.65
N ASP A 431 0.42 -10.86 21.26
CA ASP A 431 -0.72 -11.51 21.92
C ASP A 431 -1.56 -12.38 20.98
N ARG A 432 -1.68 -11.99 19.72
CA ARG A 432 -2.37 -12.81 18.70
C ARG A 432 -1.54 -13.98 18.20
N SER A 433 -0.24 -13.88 18.32
CA SER A 433 0.68 -14.97 18.00
C SER A 433 0.77 -15.96 19.14
N ALA A 434 0.62 -15.54 20.38
CA ALA A 434 0.47 -16.38 21.54
C ALA A 434 -0.94 -16.96 21.65
#